data_9c69045b86adee826184ac149e2e5c8e
#
_entry.id   9c69045b86adee826184ac149e2e5c8e
#
_cell.length_a   1.000
_cell.length_b   1.000
_cell.length_c   1.000
_cell.angle_alpha   90.00
_cell.angle_beta   90.00
_cell.angle_gamma   90.00
#
_symmetry.space_group_name_H-M   'P 1'
#
loop_
_entity.id
_entity.type
_entity.pdbx_description
1 polymer ?
#
loop_
_entity_poly.entity_id
_entity_poly.type
_entity_poly.pdbx_seq_one_letter_code
_entity_poly.pdbx_strand_id
1 'polypeptide(L)'
;MLRFLLLTLFTVAAAEPGYLVAALSLTPEPWNKSANLAKLERYARQAAAQGAQVIVAPEGYLEGYVGNQNRTPDLTQERYAAQAAEDLNGALLTRIRGLAKELNVYLMLGFAEKREGKVFNTAVLFSPRGEVASRYSKSHTMNDEPFNTKGAAFPVTQTEHGQWGTLICFDRQVPETARLLALQGADTIFVPAWGGYGEMNDIMMRVRAYENGVNLAFVHPKRALLIDASGKIIAQSQGEHDQITFGRFEVSAKRKHAMLKYRRPELYTGLTR
;
A
#
# COMPACT_ATOMS: atom_id res chain seq x y z
N MET A 1 18.95 -63.97 -0.37
CA MET A 1 17.82 -63.04 -0.57
C MET A 1 18.29 -61.66 -0.15
N LEU A 2 18.67 -60.82 -1.12
CA LEU A 2 19.14 -59.45 -0.89
C LEU A 2 17.93 -58.49 -1.00
N ARG A 3 17.53 -57.85 0.12
CA ARG A 3 16.49 -56.85 0.12
C ARG A 3 17.09 -55.49 -0.26
N PHE A 4 16.75 -55.01 -1.46
CA PHE A 4 17.02 -53.60 -1.84
C PHE A 4 16.05 -52.67 -1.13
N LEU A 5 16.61 -51.81 -0.27
CA LEU A 5 15.87 -50.71 0.34
C LEU A 5 15.86 -49.54 -0.67
N LEU A 6 14.69 -49.27 -1.27
CA LEU A 6 14.50 -48.10 -2.11
C LEU A 6 14.38 -46.85 -1.18
N LEU A 7 15.41 -46.03 -1.15
CA LEU A 7 15.35 -44.70 -0.50
C LEU A 7 14.69 -43.75 -1.48
N THR A 8 13.41 -43.42 -1.24
CA THR A 8 12.71 -42.33 -1.95
C THR A 8 13.20 -41.01 -1.39
N LEU A 9 14.08 -40.31 -2.14
CA LEU A 9 14.43 -38.92 -1.86
C LEU A 9 13.22 -38.02 -2.21
N PHE A 10 12.54 -37.54 -1.18
CA PHE A 10 11.61 -36.43 -1.33
C PHE A 10 12.43 -35.14 -1.54
N THR A 11 12.50 -34.67 -2.77
CA THR A 11 12.97 -33.31 -3.05
C THR A 11 11.91 -32.35 -2.53
N VAL A 12 12.15 -31.73 -1.38
CA VAL A 12 11.38 -30.57 -0.95
C VAL A 12 11.71 -29.44 -1.94
N ALA A 13 10.76 -29.15 -2.84
CA ALA A 13 10.89 -27.97 -3.67
C ALA A 13 11.03 -26.76 -2.73
N ALA A 14 12.16 -26.04 -2.82
CA ALA A 14 12.33 -24.80 -2.09
C ALA A 14 11.18 -23.86 -2.46
N ALA A 15 10.41 -23.42 -1.46
CA ALA A 15 9.36 -22.44 -1.68
C ALA A 15 9.96 -21.23 -2.38
N GLU A 16 9.34 -20.76 -3.46
CA GLU A 16 9.75 -19.53 -4.13
C GLU A 16 9.84 -18.39 -3.08
N PRO A 17 10.88 -17.55 -3.15
CA PRO A 17 11.06 -16.47 -2.20
C PRO A 17 9.85 -15.53 -2.25
N GLY A 18 9.18 -15.39 -1.12
CA GLY A 18 7.96 -14.57 -1.02
C GLY A 18 7.76 -14.06 0.40
N TYR A 19 6.82 -13.13 0.56
CA TYR A 19 6.50 -12.51 1.84
C TYR A 19 5.00 -12.41 2.06
N LEU A 20 4.58 -12.48 3.33
CA LEU A 20 3.18 -12.42 3.73
C LEU A 20 2.76 -10.97 3.94
N VAL A 21 1.76 -10.53 3.19
CA VAL A 21 1.12 -9.21 3.32
C VAL A 21 -0.16 -9.34 4.12
N ALA A 22 -0.35 -8.44 5.07
CA ALA A 22 -1.60 -8.22 5.79
C ALA A 22 -2.21 -6.87 5.36
N ALA A 23 -3.30 -6.93 4.63
CA ALA A 23 -4.11 -5.76 4.30
C ALA A 23 -5.14 -5.52 5.41
N LEU A 24 -5.05 -4.37 6.08
CA LEU A 24 -5.93 -4.00 7.18
C LEU A 24 -7.15 -3.23 6.65
N SER A 25 -8.27 -3.90 6.42
CA SER A 25 -9.55 -3.22 6.14
C SER A 25 -10.13 -2.72 7.45
N LEU A 26 -9.73 -1.52 7.87
CA LEU A 26 -10.11 -0.90 9.12
C LEU A 26 -10.83 0.43 8.85
N THR A 27 -12.00 0.63 9.45
CA THR A 27 -12.72 1.90 9.38
C THR A 27 -12.26 2.80 10.53
N PRO A 28 -11.53 3.89 10.26
CA PRO A 28 -11.11 4.81 11.31
C PRO A 28 -12.25 5.71 11.79
N GLU A 29 -12.11 6.22 13.01
CA GLU A 29 -12.97 7.26 13.55
C GLU A 29 -12.51 8.63 13.06
N PRO A 30 -13.38 9.46 12.43
CA PRO A 30 -13.03 10.79 12.00
C PRO A 30 -12.52 11.65 13.16
N TRP A 31 -11.42 12.37 12.96
CA TRP A 31 -10.78 13.28 13.93
C TRP A 31 -10.20 12.62 15.19
N ASN A 32 -10.32 11.32 15.38
CA ASN A 32 -9.88 10.61 16.58
C ASN A 32 -8.59 9.83 16.34
N LYS A 33 -7.48 10.56 16.19
CA LYS A 33 -6.16 9.97 15.92
C LYS A 33 -5.71 8.97 17.00
N SER A 34 -6.06 9.22 18.27
CA SER A 34 -5.69 8.32 19.38
C SER A 34 -6.42 6.98 19.30
N ALA A 35 -7.73 6.99 19.03
CA ALA A 35 -8.49 5.74 18.84
C ALA A 35 -8.02 4.98 17.60
N ASN A 36 -7.74 5.70 16.51
CA ASN A 36 -7.25 5.11 15.27
C ASN A 36 -5.86 4.46 15.47
N LEU A 37 -4.96 5.13 16.20
CA LEU A 37 -3.66 4.55 16.58
C LEU A 37 -3.84 3.29 17.43
N ALA A 38 -4.66 3.32 18.47
CA ALA A 38 -4.90 2.15 19.32
C ALA A 38 -5.49 0.97 18.53
N LYS A 39 -6.40 1.25 17.60
CA LYS A 39 -6.97 0.24 16.67
C LYS A 39 -5.88 -0.31 15.74
N LEU A 40 -5.05 0.54 15.13
CA LEU A 40 -3.93 0.12 14.30
C LEU A 40 -2.98 -0.81 15.05
N GLU A 41 -2.56 -0.43 16.27
CA GLU A 41 -1.65 -1.22 17.10
C GLU A 41 -2.22 -2.61 17.38
N ARG A 42 -3.50 -2.70 17.75
CA ARG A 42 -4.16 -3.97 18.01
C ARG A 42 -4.14 -4.89 16.78
N TYR A 43 -4.53 -4.38 15.61
CA TYR A 43 -4.61 -5.18 14.39
C TYR A 43 -3.22 -5.49 13.80
N ALA A 44 -2.26 -4.56 13.92
CA ALA A 44 -0.88 -4.82 13.52
C ALA A 44 -0.24 -5.94 14.34
N ARG A 45 -0.49 -5.98 15.68
CA ARG A 45 -0.03 -7.08 16.53
C ARG A 45 -0.65 -8.42 16.14
N GLN A 46 -1.94 -8.43 15.82
CA GLN A 46 -2.62 -9.64 15.35
C GLN A 46 -2.06 -10.12 14.01
N ALA A 47 -1.78 -9.20 13.09
CA ALA A 47 -1.18 -9.52 11.80
C ALA A 47 0.24 -10.08 11.94
N ALA A 48 1.08 -9.44 12.75
CA ALA A 48 2.44 -9.88 13.01
C ALA A 48 2.47 -11.26 13.70
N ALA A 49 1.58 -11.51 14.65
CA ALA A 49 1.46 -12.81 15.33
C ALA A 49 1.08 -13.95 14.36
N GLN A 50 0.47 -13.63 13.22
CA GLN A 50 0.17 -14.58 12.14
C GLN A 50 1.26 -14.63 11.06
N GLY A 51 2.42 -14.00 11.30
CA GLY A 51 3.60 -14.06 10.43
C GLY A 51 3.61 -13.03 9.30
N ALA A 52 2.75 -12.00 9.33
CA ALA A 52 2.83 -10.92 8.37
C ALA A 52 4.20 -10.22 8.44
N GLN A 53 4.81 -10.04 7.28
CA GLN A 53 6.07 -9.30 7.12
C GLN A 53 5.81 -7.86 6.65
N VAL A 54 4.66 -7.64 6.02
CA VAL A 54 4.21 -6.33 5.55
C VAL A 54 2.77 -6.11 5.98
N ILE A 55 2.50 -4.99 6.62
CA ILE A 55 1.18 -4.60 7.10
C ILE A 55 0.82 -3.27 6.45
N VAL A 56 -0.36 -3.19 5.85
CA VAL A 56 -0.80 -2.00 5.10
C VAL A 56 -2.14 -1.52 5.64
N ALA A 57 -2.18 -0.26 6.10
CA ALA A 57 -3.40 0.43 6.51
C ALA A 57 -3.98 1.28 5.34
N PRO A 58 -5.27 1.67 5.40
CA PRO A 58 -5.90 2.49 4.37
C PRO A 58 -5.34 3.92 4.23
N GLU A 59 -5.77 4.62 3.18
CA GLU A 59 -5.53 6.06 2.97
C GLU A 59 -6.12 6.90 4.10
N GLY A 60 -5.39 7.94 4.56
CA GLY A 60 -5.88 8.90 5.56
C GLY A 60 -6.36 8.25 6.86
N TYR A 61 -5.80 7.09 7.18
CA TYR A 61 -6.28 6.27 8.28
C TYR A 61 -6.12 6.96 9.64
N LEU A 62 -4.99 7.64 9.85
CA LEU A 62 -4.68 8.19 11.18
C LEU A 62 -5.70 9.24 11.62
N GLU A 63 -6.03 10.19 10.75
CA GLU A 63 -6.97 11.27 11.04
C GLU A 63 -8.44 10.95 10.68
N GLY A 64 -8.69 9.76 10.09
CA GLY A 64 -10.03 9.33 9.70
C GLY A 64 -10.49 9.87 8.36
N TYR A 65 -9.56 10.16 7.44
CA TYR A 65 -9.82 10.65 6.07
C TYR A 65 -10.69 11.92 6.05
N VAL A 66 -10.45 12.83 6.97
CA VAL A 66 -11.24 14.07 7.12
C VAL A 66 -10.87 15.15 6.10
N GLY A 67 -9.81 14.94 5.32
CA GLY A 67 -9.36 15.88 4.27
C GLY A 67 -10.27 15.95 3.03
N ASN A 68 -11.33 15.14 2.98
CA ASN A 68 -12.30 15.11 1.89
C ASN A 68 -13.55 15.91 2.24
N GLN A 69 -13.86 16.98 1.48
CA GLN A 69 -14.98 17.88 1.74
C GLN A 69 -16.37 17.24 1.60
N ASN A 70 -16.53 16.21 0.77
CA ASN A 70 -17.79 15.48 0.71
C ASN A 70 -18.11 14.74 2.00
N ARG A 71 -17.11 14.47 2.83
CA ARG A 71 -17.25 13.82 4.14
C ARG A 71 -17.21 14.82 5.29
N THR A 72 -16.56 15.95 5.08
CA THR A 72 -16.39 17.03 6.05
C THR A 72 -16.71 18.36 5.36
N PRO A 73 -18.00 18.68 5.12
CA PRO A 73 -18.40 19.86 4.32
C PRO A 73 -17.93 21.21 4.90
N ASP A 74 -17.77 21.28 6.21
CA ASP A 74 -17.31 22.46 6.97
C ASP A 74 -15.78 22.52 7.17
N LEU A 75 -15.02 21.68 6.43
CA LEU A 75 -13.57 21.63 6.52
C LEU A 75 -12.97 22.96 6.01
N THR A 76 -12.12 23.58 6.84
CA THR A 76 -11.25 24.68 6.43
C THR A 76 -9.79 24.24 6.40
N GLN A 77 -8.96 24.95 5.66
CA GLN A 77 -7.54 24.69 5.59
C GLN A 77 -6.87 24.76 6.97
N GLU A 78 -7.25 25.77 7.78
CA GLU A 78 -6.69 25.99 9.12
C GLU A 78 -7.05 24.82 10.04
N ARG A 79 -8.32 24.39 10.04
CA ARG A 79 -8.79 23.26 10.85
C ARG A 79 -8.08 21.97 10.44
N TYR A 80 -7.98 21.72 9.14
CA TYR A 80 -7.30 20.55 8.62
C TYR A 80 -5.83 20.50 9.03
N ALA A 81 -5.10 21.59 8.83
CA ALA A 81 -3.70 21.71 9.20
C ALA A 81 -3.43 21.63 10.71
N ALA A 82 -4.37 22.17 11.55
CA ALA A 82 -4.20 22.23 13.00
C ALA A 82 -4.61 20.94 13.71
N GLN A 83 -5.69 20.29 13.27
CA GLN A 83 -6.31 19.16 14.00
C GLN A 83 -6.04 17.79 13.37
N ALA A 84 -5.99 17.70 12.02
CA ALA A 84 -5.80 16.45 11.30
C ALA A 84 -4.32 16.14 11.03
N ALA A 85 -3.59 17.13 10.51
CA ALA A 85 -2.24 16.91 10.03
C ALA A 85 -1.22 16.67 11.16
N GLU A 86 -0.29 15.74 10.90
CA GLU A 86 0.78 15.35 11.82
C GLU A 86 2.16 15.55 11.16
N ASP A 87 3.14 15.93 11.97
CA ASP A 87 4.53 15.88 11.56
C ASP A 87 5.04 14.43 11.56
N LEU A 88 5.82 14.07 10.55
CA LEU A 88 6.38 12.71 10.43
C LEU A 88 7.25 12.31 11.65
N ASN A 89 7.83 13.28 12.34
CA ASN A 89 8.60 13.08 13.57
C ASN A 89 7.80 13.38 14.85
N GLY A 90 6.49 13.64 14.71
CA GLY A 90 5.58 13.85 15.84
C GLY A 90 5.39 12.61 16.70
N ALA A 91 4.80 12.77 17.88
CA ALA A 91 4.67 11.70 18.87
C ALA A 91 3.91 10.47 18.32
N LEU A 92 2.81 10.68 17.58
CA LEU A 92 2.00 9.57 17.02
C LEU A 92 2.78 8.76 15.99
N LEU A 93 3.48 9.43 15.04
CA LEU A 93 4.28 8.75 14.02
C LEU A 93 5.51 8.07 14.65
N THR A 94 6.11 8.66 15.69
CA THR A 94 7.19 8.04 16.47
C THR A 94 6.72 6.75 17.14
N ARG A 95 5.50 6.73 17.70
CA ARG A 95 4.90 5.53 18.28
C ARG A 95 4.67 4.43 17.23
N ILE A 96 4.14 4.79 16.04
CA ILE A 96 3.91 3.84 14.94
C ILE A 96 5.24 3.28 14.41
N ARG A 97 6.26 4.14 14.30
CA ARG A 97 7.62 3.73 13.97
C ARG A 97 8.18 2.73 14.99
N GLY A 98 7.96 2.99 16.27
CA GLY A 98 8.32 2.07 17.36
C GLY A 98 7.60 0.73 17.25
N LEU A 99 6.31 0.73 16.89
CA LEU A 99 5.51 -0.47 16.68
C LEU A 99 6.06 -1.33 15.51
N ALA A 100 6.40 -0.71 14.38
CA ALA A 100 7.00 -1.43 13.25
C ALA A 100 8.30 -2.15 13.66
N LYS A 101 9.15 -1.47 14.44
CA LYS A 101 10.39 -2.05 15.00
C LYS A 101 10.11 -3.16 16.00
N GLU A 102 9.19 -2.95 16.93
CA GLU A 102 8.80 -3.92 17.95
C GLU A 102 8.29 -5.22 17.33
N LEU A 103 7.45 -5.11 16.28
CA LEU A 103 6.86 -6.25 15.60
C LEU A 103 7.76 -6.85 14.53
N ASN A 104 8.89 -6.22 14.22
CA ASN A 104 9.82 -6.61 13.16
C ASN A 104 9.13 -6.75 11.79
N VAL A 105 8.31 -5.74 11.41
CA VAL A 105 7.52 -5.72 10.16
C VAL A 105 7.71 -4.42 9.41
N TYR A 106 7.45 -4.45 8.10
CA TYR A 106 7.14 -3.24 7.36
C TYR A 106 5.70 -2.81 7.68
N LEU A 107 5.51 -1.54 8.05
CA LEU A 107 4.19 -0.99 8.39
C LEU A 107 3.92 0.25 7.54
N MET A 108 2.92 0.17 6.65
CA MET A 108 2.44 1.30 5.85
C MET A 108 1.23 1.95 6.50
N LEU A 109 1.29 3.28 6.61
CA LEU A 109 0.23 4.12 7.17
C LEU A 109 -0.13 5.25 6.22
N GLY A 110 -1.43 5.45 5.96
CA GLY A 110 -1.98 6.67 5.35
C GLY A 110 -2.31 7.73 6.38
N PHE A 111 -1.88 8.98 6.16
CA PHE A 111 -2.16 10.10 7.06
C PHE A 111 -2.02 11.46 6.37
N ALA A 112 -2.65 12.49 6.95
CA ALA A 112 -2.42 13.89 6.60
C ALA A 112 -1.07 14.34 7.17
N GLU A 113 -0.08 14.57 6.31
CA GLU A 113 1.27 14.97 6.71
C GLU A 113 1.42 16.49 6.68
N LYS A 114 1.82 17.08 7.80
CA LYS A 114 2.26 18.47 7.87
C LYS A 114 3.74 18.57 7.52
N ARG A 115 4.06 19.33 6.47
CA ARG A 115 5.44 19.51 5.99
C ARG A 115 5.58 20.89 5.35
N GLU A 116 6.58 21.67 5.77
CA GLU A 116 6.92 22.98 5.19
C GLU A 116 5.70 23.93 5.08
N GLY A 117 4.86 23.95 6.12
CA GLY A 117 3.65 24.79 6.14
C GLY A 117 2.50 24.32 5.26
N LYS A 118 2.63 23.16 4.61
CA LYS A 118 1.62 22.54 3.74
C LYS A 118 1.12 21.23 4.34
N VAL A 119 -0.02 20.77 3.84
CA VAL A 119 -0.57 19.44 4.17
C VAL A 119 -0.55 18.56 2.92
N PHE A 120 -0.13 17.32 3.10
CA PHE A 120 -0.08 16.30 2.06
C PHE A 120 -0.88 15.07 2.49
N ASN A 121 -1.58 14.45 1.57
CA ASN A 121 -2.11 13.10 1.76
C ASN A 121 -0.95 12.12 1.52
N THR A 122 -0.42 11.55 2.57
CA THR A 122 0.84 10.78 2.53
C THR A 122 0.63 9.33 2.97
N ALA A 123 1.28 8.41 2.27
CA ALA A 123 1.52 7.05 2.71
C ALA A 123 3.00 6.92 3.10
N VAL A 124 3.27 6.60 4.36
CA VAL A 124 4.61 6.33 4.88
C VAL A 124 4.78 4.84 5.12
N LEU A 125 5.93 4.29 4.73
CA LEU A 125 6.34 2.93 5.02
C LEU A 125 7.46 2.96 6.06
N PHE A 126 7.23 2.40 7.24
CA PHE A 126 8.26 2.17 8.24
C PHE A 126 8.87 0.78 8.05
N SER A 127 10.19 0.68 8.18
CA SER A 127 10.92 -0.59 8.09
C SER A 127 10.90 -1.36 9.42
N PRO A 128 11.30 -2.65 9.42
CA PRO A 128 11.50 -3.43 10.66
C PRO A 128 12.52 -2.83 11.62
N ARG A 129 13.38 -1.91 11.16
CA ARG A 129 14.32 -1.16 12.01
C ARG A 129 13.71 0.11 12.61
N GLY A 130 12.46 0.45 12.26
CA GLY A 130 11.81 1.68 12.65
C GLY A 130 12.32 2.91 11.88
N GLU A 131 12.82 2.73 10.66
CA GLU A 131 13.25 3.81 9.78
C GLU A 131 12.13 4.13 8.78
N VAL A 132 12.14 5.34 8.22
CA VAL A 132 11.28 5.68 7.09
C VAL A 132 11.88 5.03 5.84
N ALA A 133 11.32 3.90 5.40
CA ALA A 133 11.76 3.21 4.20
C ALA A 133 11.24 3.89 2.93
N SER A 134 10.01 4.40 2.96
CA SER A 134 9.39 5.15 1.86
C SER A 134 8.43 6.19 2.38
N ARG A 135 8.30 7.30 1.63
CA ARG A 135 7.30 8.33 1.84
C ARG A 135 6.76 8.78 0.49
N TYR A 136 5.48 8.56 0.26
CA TYR A 136 4.80 8.96 -0.95
C TYR A 136 3.64 9.91 -0.62
N SER A 137 3.59 11.06 -1.28
CA SER A 137 2.45 11.98 -1.20
C SER A 137 1.62 11.87 -2.47
N LYS A 138 0.30 11.79 -2.33
CA LYS A 138 -0.68 11.65 -3.42
C LYS A 138 -0.46 12.70 -4.49
N SER A 139 -0.24 12.25 -5.72
CA SER A 139 0.06 13.14 -6.86
C SER A 139 -1.19 13.62 -7.56
N HIS A 140 -2.26 12.80 -7.57
CA HIS A 140 -3.53 13.12 -8.20
C HIS A 140 -4.61 13.31 -7.12
N THR A 141 -4.71 14.54 -6.61
CA THR A 141 -5.78 14.93 -5.65
C THR A 141 -7.07 15.19 -6.43
N MET A 142 -8.21 14.87 -5.81
CA MET A 142 -9.52 15.17 -6.37
C MET A 142 -9.97 16.59 -5.98
N ASN A 143 -11.01 17.11 -6.66
CA ASN A 143 -11.56 18.44 -6.36
C ASN A 143 -12.13 18.56 -4.94
N ASP A 144 -12.54 17.44 -4.34
CA ASP A 144 -13.05 17.35 -2.98
C ASP A 144 -11.94 17.17 -1.91
N GLU A 145 -10.67 17.25 -2.32
CA GLU A 145 -9.48 17.26 -1.47
C GLU A 145 -8.68 18.58 -1.62
N PRO A 146 -9.29 19.76 -1.49
CA PRO A 146 -8.71 21.03 -1.93
C PRO A 146 -7.52 21.48 -1.08
N PHE A 147 -7.37 20.95 0.13
CA PHE A 147 -6.32 21.37 1.07
C PHE A 147 -5.10 20.46 1.05
N ASN A 148 -5.11 19.43 0.23
CA ASN A 148 -3.96 18.56 0.03
C ASN A 148 -3.04 19.10 -1.06
N THR A 149 -1.78 19.31 -0.72
CA THR A 149 -0.73 19.62 -1.69
C THR A 149 -0.39 18.37 -2.51
N LYS A 150 -0.30 18.52 -3.83
CA LYS A 150 0.05 17.42 -4.74
C LYS A 150 1.50 16.98 -4.54
N GLY A 151 1.72 15.67 -4.49
CA GLY A 151 3.04 15.08 -4.57
C GLY A 151 3.67 15.25 -5.97
N ALA A 152 5.01 15.24 -6.02
CA ALA A 152 5.77 15.49 -7.25
C ALA A 152 6.65 14.31 -7.69
N ALA A 153 6.56 13.15 -7.04
CA ALA A 153 7.44 12.02 -7.32
C ALA A 153 6.75 10.68 -7.07
N PHE A 154 7.19 9.66 -7.78
CA PHE A 154 6.76 8.26 -7.62
C PHE A 154 7.98 7.43 -7.21
N PRO A 155 8.36 7.39 -5.92
CA PRO A 155 9.53 6.66 -5.47
C PRO A 155 9.32 5.14 -5.54
N VAL A 156 10.40 4.43 -5.91
CA VAL A 156 10.51 2.98 -5.75
C VAL A 156 11.55 2.71 -4.68
N THR A 157 11.19 1.90 -3.70
CA THR A 157 12.01 1.60 -2.53
C THR A 157 12.53 0.18 -2.60
N GLN A 158 13.85 0.02 -2.49
CA GLN A 158 14.47 -1.30 -2.37
C GLN A 158 14.30 -1.84 -0.96
N THR A 159 13.84 -3.09 -0.85
CA THR A 159 13.73 -3.84 0.40
C THR A 159 14.35 -5.22 0.23
N GLU A 160 14.48 -5.99 1.33
CA GLU A 160 14.90 -7.40 1.26
C GLU A 160 13.88 -8.29 0.53
N HIS A 161 12.62 -7.82 0.39
CA HIS A 161 11.55 -8.56 -0.27
C HIS A 161 11.32 -8.10 -1.72
N GLY A 162 12.13 -7.17 -2.25
CA GLY A 162 12.01 -6.64 -3.60
C GLY A 162 11.89 -5.12 -3.68
N GLN A 163 11.45 -4.63 -4.83
CA GLN A 163 11.30 -3.19 -5.11
C GLN A 163 9.84 -2.78 -5.05
N TRP A 164 9.52 -1.86 -4.16
CA TRP A 164 8.14 -1.48 -3.86
C TRP A 164 7.82 -0.05 -4.25
N GLY A 165 6.66 0.12 -4.91
CA GLY A 165 6.06 1.40 -5.20
C GLY A 165 4.79 1.62 -4.39
N THR A 166 4.35 2.87 -4.30
CA THR A 166 3.09 3.25 -3.63
C THR A 166 2.29 4.19 -4.50
N LEU A 167 0.98 3.95 -4.58
CA LEU A 167 -0.03 4.85 -5.12
C LEU A 167 -1.07 5.11 -4.02
N ILE A 168 -1.72 6.28 -4.02
CA ILE A 168 -2.81 6.55 -3.08
C ILE A 168 -4.10 6.75 -3.85
N CYS A 169 -5.08 5.90 -3.58
CA CYS A 169 -6.48 6.01 -3.99
C CYS A 169 -6.65 6.42 -5.46
N PHE A 170 -6.93 7.69 -5.74
CA PHE A 170 -7.23 8.20 -7.08
C PHE A 170 -6.06 8.05 -8.06
N ASP A 171 -4.81 8.02 -7.61
CA ASP A 171 -3.66 7.77 -8.48
C ASP A 171 -3.84 6.51 -9.34
N ARG A 172 -4.54 5.48 -8.82
CA ARG A 172 -4.79 4.22 -9.53
C ARG A 172 -5.65 4.38 -10.79
N GLN A 173 -6.44 5.47 -10.87
CA GLN A 173 -7.28 5.77 -12.05
C GLN A 173 -6.43 6.15 -13.27
N VAL A 174 -5.25 6.71 -13.02
CA VAL A 174 -4.31 7.17 -14.05
C VAL A 174 -3.35 6.03 -14.40
N PRO A 175 -3.46 5.42 -15.60
CA PRO A 175 -2.67 4.23 -15.95
C PRO A 175 -1.16 4.46 -15.94
N GLU A 176 -0.73 5.69 -16.22
CA GLU A 176 0.67 6.09 -16.24
C GLU A 176 1.37 5.92 -14.90
N THR A 177 0.65 6.06 -13.79
CA THR A 177 1.24 6.00 -12.44
C THR A 177 1.81 4.61 -12.13
N ALA A 178 1.00 3.56 -12.33
CA ALA A 178 1.44 2.18 -12.14
C ALA A 178 2.52 1.80 -13.17
N ARG A 179 2.38 2.28 -14.42
CA ARG A 179 3.36 2.08 -15.48
C ARG A 179 4.71 2.70 -15.13
N LEU A 180 4.72 3.91 -14.60
CA LEU A 180 5.93 4.60 -14.21
C LEU A 180 6.67 3.86 -13.09
N LEU A 181 5.96 3.43 -12.04
CA LEU A 181 6.54 2.63 -10.96
C LEU A 181 7.15 1.32 -11.49
N ALA A 182 6.44 0.61 -12.37
CA ALA A 182 6.94 -0.63 -12.97
C ALA A 182 8.19 -0.40 -13.83
N LEU A 183 8.24 0.71 -14.59
CA LEU A 183 9.42 1.08 -15.40
C LEU A 183 10.62 1.47 -14.53
N GLN A 184 10.38 1.99 -13.33
CA GLN A 184 11.42 2.26 -12.33
C GLN A 184 11.85 1.00 -11.57
N GLY A 185 11.25 -0.17 -11.87
CA GLY A 185 11.65 -1.46 -11.32
C GLY A 185 10.77 -1.99 -10.20
N ALA A 186 9.66 -1.34 -9.85
CA ALA A 186 8.75 -1.89 -8.85
C ALA A 186 8.25 -3.27 -9.27
N ASP A 187 8.31 -4.22 -8.36
CA ASP A 187 7.73 -5.56 -8.48
C ASP A 187 6.44 -5.72 -7.65
N THR A 188 6.21 -4.79 -6.73
CA THR A 188 4.97 -4.70 -5.95
C THR A 188 4.54 -3.25 -5.81
N ILE A 189 3.23 -3.00 -5.94
CA ILE A 189 2.60 -1.70 -5.74
C ILE A 189 1.56 -1.80 -4.62
N PHE A 190 1.73 -1.01 -3.57
CA PHE A 190 0.73 -0.84 -2.51
C PHE A 190 -0.18 0.32 -2.84
N VAL A 191 -1.49 0.13 -2.66
CA VAL A 191 -2.53 1.13 -2.97
C VAL A 191 -3.45 1.30 -1.77
N PRO A 192 -2.99 2.01 -0.70
CA PRO A 192 -3.91 2.48 0.32
C PRO A 192 -4.95 3.40 -0.31
N ALA A 193 -6.21 3.17 -0.01
CA ALA A 193 -7.32 3.88 -0.65
C ALA A 193 -8.46 4.17 0.33
N TRP A 194 -9.23 5.18 -0.04
CA TRP A 194 -10.58 5.45 0.42
C TRP A 194 -11.46 5.65 -0.82
N GLY A 195 -12.66 6.11 -0.74
CA GLY A 195 -13.50 6.41 -1.90
C GLY A 195 -14.13 5.18 -2.54
N GLY A 196 -14.28 5.19 -3.87
CA GLY A 196 -15.01 4.15 -4.61
C GLY A 196 -14.29 2.81 -4.66
N TYR A 197 -15.03 1.72 -4.44
CA TYR A 197 -14.62 0.34 -4.67
C TYR A 197 -15.79 -0.41 -5.33
N GLY A 198 -15.57 -1.62 -5.83
CA GLY A 198 -16.57 -2.43 -6.52
C GLY A 198 -15.99 -3.05 -7.78
N GLU A 199 -16.85 -3.61 -8.64
CA GLU A 199 -16.44 -4.42 -9.79
C GLU A 199 -15.44 -3.69 -10.71
N MET A 200 -15.72 -2.45 -11.08
CA MET A 200 -14.81 -1.69 -11.96
C MET A 200 -13.45 -1.42 -11.32
N ASN A 201 -13.42 -1.15 -10.00
CA ASN A 201 -12.16 -1.04 -9.26
C ASN A 201 -11.38 -2.37 -9.28
N ASP A 202 -12.06 -3.47 -9.05
CA ASP A 202 -11.44 -4.80 -9.02
C ASP A 202 -10.86 -5.18 -10.39
N ILE A 203 -11.60 -4.91 -11.48
CA ILE A 203 -11.12 -5.07 -12.86
C ILE A 203 -9.87 -4.21 -13.08
N MET A 204 -9.94 -2.92 -12.74
CA MET A 204 -8.83 -1.99 -12.94
C MET A 204 -7.58 -2.42 -12.16
N MET A 205 -7.71 -2.82 -10.89
CA MET A 205 -6.57 -3.27 -10.09
C MET A 205 -5.92 -4.52 -10.67
N ARG A 206 -6.70 -5.47 -11.16
CA ARG A 206 -6.22 -6.65 -11.86
C ARG A 206 -5.47 -6.30 -13.15
N VAL A 207 -6.01 -5.37 -13.93
CA VAL A 207 -5.38 -4.88 -15.17
C VAL A 207 -4.05 -4.19 -14.83
N ARG A 208 -4.02 -3.30 -13.81
CA ARG A 208 -2.77 -2.64 -13.37
C ARG A 208 -1.69 -3.64 -12.98
N ALA A 209 -2.06 -4.70 -12.24
CA ALA A 209 -1.13 -5.77 -11.90
C ALA A 209 -0.61 -6.51 -13.14
N TYR A 210 -1.53 -6.95 -14.01
CA TYR A 210 -1.22 -7.76 -15.20
C TYR A 210 -0.39 -7.00 -16.24
N GLU A 211 -0.81 -5.81 -16.65
CA GLU A 211 -0.17 -5.04 -17.71
C GLU A 211 1.24 -4.53 -17.34
N ASN A 212 1.52 -4.46 -16.03
CA ASN A 212 2.80 -4.02 -15.49
C ASN A 212 3.64 -5.19 -14.96
N GLY A 213 3.07 -6.39 -14.81
CA GLY A 213 3.75 -7.57 -14.28
C GLY A 213 4.18 -7.40 -12.81
N VAL A 214 3.34 -6.72 -12.00
CA VAL A 214 3.62 -6.41 -10.59
C VAL A 214 2.58 -7.03 -9.68
N ASN A 215 2.97 -7.40 -8.46
CA ASN A 215 2.00 -7.67 -7.41
C ASN A 215 1.31 -6.37 -7.01
N LEU A 216 0.04 -6.42 -6.58
CA LEU A 216 -0.70 -5.25 -6.17
C LEU A 216 -1.53 -5.53 -4.91
N ALA A 217 -1.39 -4.67 -3.90
CA ALA A 217 -2.22 -4.69 -2.69
C ALA A 217 -3.09 -3.44 -2.64
N PHE A 218 -4.37 -3.57 -2.95
CA PHE A 218 -5.37 -2.52 -2.74
C PHE A 218 -5.96 -2.67 -1.34
N VAL A 219 -5.89 -1.60 -0.53
CA VAL A 219 -6.32 -1.62 0.87
C VAL A 219 -7.25 -0.44 1.16
N HIS A 220 -8.53 -0.76 1.32
CA HIS A 220 -9.61 0.17 1.62
C HIS A 220 -10.29 -0.28 2.92
N PRO A 221 -10.94 0.60 3.72
CA PRO A 221 -11.61 0.21 4.96
C PRO A 221 -12.60 -0.94 4.85
N LYS A 222 -13.25 -1.08 3.69
CA LYS A 222 -14.31 -2.08 3.45
C LYS A 222 -13.95 -3.09 2.35
N ARG A 223 -12.75 -3.03 1.78
CA ARG A 223 -12.33 -3.89 0.67
C ARG A 223 -10.83 -4.08 0.68
N ALA A 224 -10.35 -5.30 0.63
CA ALA A 224 -8.96 -5.60 0.33
C ALA A 224 -8.86 -6.50 -0.91
N LEU A 225 -7.85 -6.23 -1.74
CA LEU A 225 -7.46 -7.09 -2.86
C LEU A 225 -5.96 -7.30 -2.81
N LEU A 226 -5.54 -8.54 -2.73
CA LEU A 226 -4.16 -8.94 -2.94
C LEU A 226 -4.11 -9.68 -4.28
N ILE A 227 -3.35 -9.13 -5.22
CA ILE A 227 -3.35 -9.53 -6.64
C ILE A 227 -1.91 -9.85 -7.04
N ASP A 228 -1.71 -11.00 -7.66
CA ASP A 228 -0.39 -11.38 -8.17
C ASP A 228 -0.05 -10.70 -9.51
N ALA A 229 1.19 -10.80 -9.94
CA ALA A 229 1.68 -10.21 -11.17
C ALA A 229 1.01 -10.73 -12.46
N SER A 230 0.18 -11.78 -12.39
CA SER A 230 -0.65 -12.26 -13.49
C SER A 230 -2.05 -11.64 -13.52
N GLY A 231 -2.37 -10.75 -12.56
CA GLY A 231 -3.69 -10.17 -12.41
C GLY A 231 -4.70 -11.07 -11.71
N LYS A 232 -4.25 -12.18 -11.10
CA LYS A 232 -5.12 -13.07 -10.32
C LYS A 232 -5.28 -12.54 -8.89
N ILE A 233 -6.51 -12.44 -8.42
CA ILE A 233 -6.79 -12.18 -7.01
C ILE A 233 -6.40 -13.43 -6.21
N ILE A 234 -5.39 -13.31 -5.35
CA ILE A 234 -4.90 -14.39 -4.48
C ILE A 234 -5.57 -14.38 -3.11
N ALA A 235 -5.99 -13.19 -2.65
CA ALA A 235 -6.81 -13.02 -1.45
C ALA A 235 -7.62 -11.75 -1.56
N GLN A 236 -8.79 -11.75 -0.93
CA GLN A 236 -9.68 -10.59 -0.89
C GLN A 236 -10.59 -10.62 0.32
N SER A 237 -11.05 -9.44 0.71
CA SER A 237 -12.15 -9.27 1.66
C SER A 237 -13.06 -8.12 1.23
N GLN A 238 -14.31 -8.20 1.68
CA GLN A 238 -15.29 -7.13 1.54
C GLN A 238 -16.25 -7.18 2.72
N GLY A 239 -16.60 -6.04 3.29
CA GLY A 239 -17.58 -5.96 4.38
C GLY A 239 -17.46 -4.68 5.18
N GLU A 240 -18.42 -4.51 6.09
CA GLU A 240 -18.54 -3.34 6.96
C GLU A 240 -17.72 -3.46 8.27
N HIS A 241 -17.19 -4.65 8.56
CA HIS A 241 -16.43 -4.90 9.80
C HIS A 241 -14.94 -4.81 9.57
N ASP A 242 -14.22 -4.34 10.59
CA ASP A 242 -12.77 -4.35 10.63
C ASP A 242 -12.23 -5.78 10.45
N GLN A 243 -11.30 -5.99 9.52
CA GLN A 243 -10.76 -7.32 9.21
C GLN A 243 -9.33 -7.26 8.65
N ILE A 244 -8.63 -8.38 8.73
CA ILE A 244 -7.30 -8.54 8.14
C ILE A 244 -7.41 -9.55 6.99
N THR A 245 -6.87 -9.17 5.82
CA THR A 245 -6.76 -10.08 4.67
C THR A 245 -5.29 -10.43 4.48
N PHE A 246 -4.97 -11.73 4.52
CA PHE A 246 -3.62 -12.22 4.32
C PHE A 246 -3.44 -12.77 2.91
N GLY A 247 -2.31 -12.47 2.29
CA GLY A 247 -1.90 -13.06 1.02
C GLY A 247 -0.39 -13.07 0.87
N ARG A 248 0.15 -14.15 0.29
CA ARG A 248 1.58 -14.30 0.07
C ARG A 248 1.92 -13.82 -1.33
N PHE A 249 2.78 -12.81 -1.41
CA PHE A 249 3.36 -12.36 -2.66
C PHE A 249 4.65 -13.10 -2.95
N GLU A 250 4.74 -13.64 -4.16
CA GLU A 250 5.97 -14.23 -4.69
C GLU A 250 6.71 -13.18 -5.50
N VAL A 251 8.02 -13.05 -5.28
CA VAL A 251 8.90 -12.17 -6.05
C VAL A 251 9.75 -13.02 -6.95
N SER A 252 9.32 -13.15 -8.21
CA SER A 252 10.08 -13.90 -9.21
C SER A 252 10.86 -12.95 -10.11
N ALA A 253 12.18 -13.06 -10.08
CA ALA A 253 13.06 -12.35 -11.02
C ALA A 253 12.73 -12.64 -12.50
N LYS A 254 12.13 -13.80 -12.80
CA LYS A 254 11.74 -14.21 -14.16
C LYS A 254 10.48 -13.53 -14.68
N ARG A 255 9.61 -13.01 -13.78
CA ARG A 255 8.34 -12.35 -14.16
C ARG A 255 8.48 -10.86 -14.42
N LYS A 256 9.65 -10.28 -14.17
CA LYS A 256 9.86 -8.85 -14.36
C LYS A 256 9.46 -8.42 -15.76
N HIS A 257 8.30 -7.76 -15.83
CA HIS A 257 7.90 -6.90 -16.94
C HIS A 257 7.78 -7.59 -18.31
N ALA A 258 7.24 -8.82 -18.37
CA ALA A 258 7.11 -9.55 -19.64
C ALA A 258 6.46 -8.72 -20.76
N MET A 259 5.42 -7.91 -20.44
CA MET A 259 4.75 -7.06 -21.42
C MET A 259 5.50 -5.75 -21.68
N LEU A 260 6.31 -5.26 -20.72
CA LEU A 260 7.05 -4.00 -20.86
C LEU A 260 8.14 -4.06 -21.94
N LYS A 261 8.68 -5.23 -22.23
CA LYS A 261 9.69 -5.42 -23.31
C LYS A 261 9.17 -5.12 -24.72
N TYR A 262 7.83 -5.15 -24.90
CA TYR A 262 7.20 -4.85 -26.20
C TYR A 262 6.84 -3.37 -26.37
N ARG A 263 7.15 -2.53 -25.37
CA ARG A 263 6.90 -1.10 -25.47
C ARG A 263 7.77 -0.48 -26.57
N ARG A 264 7.20 0.55 -27.20
CA ARG A 264 7.83 1.36 -28.24
C ARG A 264 7.84 2.83 -27.79
N PRO A 265 8.74 3.21 -26.84
CA PRO A 265 8.75 4.54 -26.22
C PRO A 265 8.82 5.68 -27.26
N GLU A 266 9.47 5.43 -28.40
CA GLU A 266 9.59 6.40 -29.51
C GLU A 266 8.25 6.82 -30.11
N LEU A 267 7.19 6.01 -29.91
CA LEU A 267 5.82 6.31 -30.38
C LEU A 267 4.97 7.06 -29.33
N TYR A 268 5.46 7.20 -28.09
CA TYR A 268 4.65 7.69 -26.96
C TYR A 268 4.93 9.14 -26.59
N THR A 269 5.66 9.89 -27.41
CA THR A 269 6.02 11.29 -27.16
C THR A 269 4.80 12.21 -26.99
N GLY A 270 3.63 11.79 -27.51
CA GLY A 270 2.36 12.51 -27.31
C GLY A 270 1.79 12.46 -25.90
N LEU A 271 2.23 11.52 -25.04
CA LEU A 271 1.74 11.38 -23.66
C LEU A 271 2.28 12.47 -22.71
N THR A 272 3.27 13.24 -23.12
CA THR A 272 3.93 14.29 -22.30
C THR A 272 3.53 15.71 -22.71
N ARG A 273 2.45 15.86 -23.50
CA ARG A 273 1.97 17.16 -23.99
C ARG A 273 0.86 17.72 -23.11
#